data_8416261ee534dd01626142138f13aef4
#
_entry.id   8416261ee534dd01626142138f13aef4
#
_cell.length_a   1.000
_cell.length_b   1.000
_cell.length_c   1.000
_cell.angle_alpha   90.00
_cell.angle_beta   90.00
_cell.angle_gamma   90.00
#
_symmetry.space_group_name_H-M   'P 1'
#
loop_
_entity.id
_entity.type
_entity.pdbx_description
1 polymer ?
#
loop_
_entity_poly.entity_id
_entity_poly.type
_entity_poly.pdbx_seq_one_letter_code
_entity_poly.pdbx_strand_id
1 'polypeptide(L)'
;MAIKNDKTTPHRFDVVGSFLRPENLKQARIQFEKGQIDAHELKLVEDKAITELIQKEKQAGLKVITDGEFRRATWHLDFMWAFEGIGHAPTNTGLPFHDETAEIDDTFLVGKVELTKEHPFIEHFRFVQQFEDETTVAKLTIPAPAQFIEQFIMPMNREQTKKYYADDQELLEDIVAGYGTFIEQAYAAGCRNLQLDDCSWGVLVDPRAELFFGADQEGLKKIKALLLEINNRVLDAAPADLTINTHVCRGNFHSTWACEGGYDDVADTLLAQEHVNAFFLEFDDHRSGGFEPLVSVPAGKKVVLGLITTKHAQLEEKTKVIERIHDAAQYVPLENLCLSPQCGFASCEIGNKLTEEEQWAKIALIKEIAEEVWG
;
A
#
# COMPACT_ATOMS: atom_id res chain seq x y z
N MET A 1 -7.48 -27.03 -25.39
CA MET A 1 -7.35 -25.58 -25.22
C MET A 1 -6.28 -25.40 -24.16
N ALA A 2 -5.14 -24.79 -24.47
CA ALA A 2 -4.14 -24.46 -23.46
C ALA A 2 -4.78 -23.41 -22.57
N ILE A 3 -4.88 -23.69 -21.27
CA ILE A 3 -5.24 -22.71 -20.25
C ILE A 3 -4.16 -21.62 -20.37
N LYS A 4 -4.53 -20.44 -20.88
CA LYS A 4 -3.68 -19.26 -20.78
C LYS A 4 -3.40 -19.10 -19.30
N ASN A 5 -2.13 -19.20 -18.90
CA ASN A 5 -1.68 -18.82 -17.56
C ASN A 5 -2.03 -17.34 -17.39
N ASP A 6 -3.18 -17.07 -16.79
CA ASP A 6 -3.63 -15.72 -16.54
C ASP A 6 -2.97 -15.25 -15.23
N LYS A 7 -1.78 -14.67 -15.36
CA LYS A 7 -1.09 -13.97 -14.27
C LYS A 7 -1.58 -12.53 -14.10
N THR A 8 -2.71 -12.18 -14.70
CA THR A 8 -3.28 -10.84 -14.63
C THR A 8 -3.81 -10.56 -13.24
N THR A 9 -3.22 -9.62 -12.55
CA THR A 9 -3.65 -9.16 -11.22
C THR A 9 -4.56 -7.94 -11.31
N PRO A 10 -5.39 -7.67 -10.29
CA PRO A 10 -5.67 -8.52 -9.13
C PRO A 10 -6.51 -9.75 -9.47
N HIS A 11 -6.42 -10.77 -8.63
CA HIS A 11 -7.27 -11.96 -8.68
C HIS A 11 -8.60 -11.72 -7.94
N ARG A 12 -9.57 -12.68 -8.04
CA ARG A 12 -10.89 -12.57 -7.41
C ARG A 12 -10.83 -12.36 -5.90
N PHE A 13 -9.84 -12.97 -5.25
CA PHE A 13 -9.44 -12.59 -3.90
C PHE A 13 -7.93 -12.32 -3.90
N ASP A 14 -7.55 -11.27 -3.19
CA ASP A 14 -6.19 -10.76 -3.15
C ASP A 14 -5.89 -10.20 -1.75
N VAL A 15 -4.67 -9.78 -1.52
CA VAL A 15 -4.23 -9.15 -0.28
C VAL A 15 -3.56 -7.81 -0.57
N VAL A 16 -3.57 -6.88 0.38
CA VAL A 16 -2.85 -5.62 0.22
C VAL A 16 -1.33 -5.87 0.23
N GLY A 17 -0.79 -6.61 1.20
CA GLY A 17 0.61 -7.03 1.12
C GLY A 17 1.28 -7.34 2.46
N SER A 18 1.01 -6.57 3.51
CA SER A 18 1.64 -6.79 4.81
C SER A 18 0.91 -7.83 5.66
N PHE A 19 1.71 -8.64 6.39
CA PHE A 19 1.25 -9.68 7.31
C PHE A 19 1.85 -9.47 8.70
N LEU A 20 1.23 -10.06 9.72
CA LEU A 20 1.72 -10.04 11.10
C LEU A 20 3.09 -10.72 11.19
N ARG A 21 4.08 -9.99 11.74
CA ARG A 21 5.44 -10.52 11.92
C ARG A 21 5.42 -11.63 12.98
N PRO A 22 6.02 -12.80 12.72
CA PRO A 22 6.15 -13.85 13.71
C PRO A 22 7.08 -13.42 14.85
N GLU A 23 6.87 -13.97 16.05
CA GLU A 23 7.56 -13.55 17.26
C GLU A 23 9.09 -13.71 17.16
N ASN A 24 9.58 -14.78 16.53
CA ASN A 24 11.01 -14.98 16.31
C ASN A 24 11.66 -13.86 15.48
N LEU A 25 10.94 -13.29 14.49
CA LEU A 25 11.42 -12.17 13.72
C LEU A 25 11.45 -10.88 14.56
N LYS A 26 10.40 -10.61 15.33
CA LYS A 26 10.36 -9.45 16.26
C LYS A 26 11.54 -9.50 17.24
N GLN A 27 11.82 -10.68 17.82
CA GLN A 27 12.94 -10.84 18.72
C GLN A 27 14.31 -10.66 18.02
N ALA A 28 14.46 -11.13 16.79
CA ALA A 28 15.69 -10.94 16.03
C ALA A 28 15.94 -9.44 15.72
N ARG A 29 14.90 -8.67 15.39
CA ARG A 29 15.02 -7.21 15.19
C ARG A 29 15.48 -6.51 16.47
N ILE A 30 14.87 -6.82 17.61
CA ILE A 30 15.30 -6.29 18.92
C ILE A 30 16.76 -6.65 19.24
N GLN A 31 17.19 -7.86 18.91
CA GLN A 31 18.58 -8.29 19.09
C GLN A 31 19.54 -7.54 18.18
N PHE A 32 19.14 -7.30 16.92
CA PHE A 32 19.92 -6.52 15.97
C PHE A 32 20.09 -5.06 16.41
N GLU A 33 19.01 -4.40 16.84
CA GLU A 33 19.04 -3.04 17.39
C GLU A 33 19.97 -2.91 18.61
N LYS A 34 20.04 -3.96 19.43
CA LYS A 34 20.94 -4.04 20.58
C LYS A 34 22.37 -4.45 20.21
N GLY A 35 22.67 -4.69 18.94
CA GLY A 35 23.98 -5.16 18.47
C GLY A 35 24.35 -6.57 18.94
N GLN A 36 23.35 -7.41 19.26
CA GLN A 36 23.53 -8.79 19.74
C GLN A 36 23.64 -9.79 18.58
N ILE A 37 23.07 -9.46 17.43
CA ILE A 37 23.24 -10.17 16.15
C ILE A 37 23.65 -9.16 15.08
N ASP A 38 24.29 -9.64 14.03
CA ASP A 38 24.66 -8.81 12.87
C ASP A 38 23.58 -8.81 11.78
N ALA A 39 23.77 -8.00 10.74
CA ALA A 39 22.84 -7.87 9.62
C ALA A 39 22.67 -9.18 8.82
N HIS A 40 23.70 -10.03 8.78
CA HIS A 40 23.63 -11.32 8.10
C HIS A 40 22.74 -12.30 8.91
N GLU A 41 22.90 -12.32 10.21
CA GLU A 41 22.10 -13.16 11.12
C GLU A 41 20.62 -12.73 11.09
N LEU A 42 20.34 -11.41 11.11
CA LEU A 42 18.98 -10.90 10.95
C LEU A 42 18.38 -11.34 9.62
N LYS A 43 19.13 -11.17 8.51
CA LYS A 43 18.69 -11.58 7.18
C LYS A 43 18.30 -13.05 7.09
N LEU A 44 19.04 -13.94 7.76
CA LEU A 44 18.70 -15.38 7.79
C LEU A 44 17.36 -15.64 8.49
N VAL A 45 17.05 -14.91 9.56
CA VAL A 45 15.74 -15.00 10.24
C VAL A 45 14.63 -14.46 9.37
N GLU A 46 14.85 -13.32 8.70
CA GLU A 46 13.91 -12.74 7.74
C GLU A 46 13.62 -13.68 6.57
N ASP A 47 14.67 -14.21 5.93
CA ASP A 47 14.54 -15.15 4.80
C ASP A 47 13.71 -16.37 5.17
N LYS A 48 13.94 -16.92 6.37
CA LYS A 48 13.17 -18.05 6.89
C LYS A 48 11.71 -17.68 7.13
N ALA A 49 11.46 -16.56 7.82
CA ALA A 49 10.11 -16.12 8.12
C ALA A 49 9.29 -15.83 6.84
N ILE A 50 9.90 -15.17 5.84
CA ILE A 50 9.27 -14.90 4.53
C ILE A 50 9.00 -16.21 3.78
N THR A 51 9.92 -17.17 3.80
CA THR A 51 9.70 -18.48 3.18
C THR A 51 8.49 -19.20 3.78
N GLU A 52 8.37 -19.18 5.11
CA GLU A 52 7.24 -19.78 5.84
C GLU A 52 5.92 -19.05 5.52
N LEU A 53 5.95 -17.71 5.43
CA LEU A 53 4.81 -16.90 5.02
C LEU A 53 4.33 -17.28 3.62
N ILE A 54 5.24 -17.29 2.62
CA ILE A 54 4.89 -17.61 1.23
C ILE A 54 4.28 -19.01 1.11
N GLN A 55 4.77 -19.96 1.90
CA GLN A 55 4.15 -21.29 1.95
C GLN A 55 2.71 -21.25 2.47
N LYS A 56 2.44 -20.43 3.49
CA LYS A 56 1.08 -20.24 4.03
C LYS A 56 0.17 -19.49 3.03
N GLU A 57 0.68 -18.48 2.34
CA GLU A 57 -0.05 -17.77 1.27
C GLU A 57 -0.51 -18.75 0.17
N LYS A 58 0.40 -19.59 -0.32
CA LYS A 58 0.09 -20.62 -1.31
C LYS A 58 -0.90 -21.67 -0.79
N GLN A 59 -0.74 -22.15 0.46
CA GLN A 59 -1.66 -23.09 1.10
C GLN A 59 -3.07 -22.50 1.27
N ALA A 60 -3.17 -21.20 1.58
CA ALA A 60 -4.43 -20.47 1.63
C ALA A 60 -5.08 -20.31 0.23
N GLY A 61 -4.34 -20.57 -0.84
CA GLY A 61 -4.80 -20.51 -2.23
C GLY A 61 -4.65 -19.12 -2.87
N LEU A 62 -3.88 -18.23 -2.24
CA LEU A 62 -3.53 -16.94 -2.85
C LEU A 62 -2.73 -17.17 -4.15
N LYS A 63 -3.06 -16.40 -5.17
CA LYS A 63 -2.37 -16.37 -6.46
C LYS A 63 -1.30 -15.28 -6.53
N VAL A 64 -1.35 -14.36 -5.58
CA VAL A 64 -0.37 -13.32 -5.35
C VAL A 64 0.40 -13.68 -4.08
N ILE A 65 1.73 -13.61 -4.13
CA ILE A 65 2.62 -13.85 -2.99
C ILE A 65 3.42 -12.58 -2.69
N THR A 66 3.68 -12.33 -1.43
CA THR A 66 4.41 -11.14 -0.95
C THR A 66 5.50 -11.54 0.06
N ASP A 67 6.38 -10.60 0.41
CA ASP A 67 7.29 -10.77 1.56
C ASP A 67 6.62 -10.45 2.91
N GLY A 68 5.32 -10.11 2.92
CA GLY A 68 4.60 -9.68 4.11
C GLY A 68 5.11 -8.37 4.69
N GLU A 69 6.01 -7.67 3.98
CA GLU A 69 6.76 -6.50 4.46
C GLU A 69 7.63 -6.78 5.69
N PHE A 70 8.07 -8.04 5.85
CA PHE A 70 8.77 -8.51 7.03
C PHE A 70 10.14 -7.86 7.25
N ARG A 71 10.72 -7.25 6.20
CA ARG A 71 11.99 -6.53 6.29
C ARG A 71 11.84 -5.05 6.62
N ARG A 72 10.59 -4.54 6.70
CA ARG A 72 10.29 -3.12 6.91
C ARG A 72 9.87 -2.84 8.35
N ALA A 73 10.30 -1.71 8.89
CA ALA A 73 9.76 -1.14 10.12
C ALA A 73 8.41 -0.45 9.84
N THR A 74 8.35 0.30 8.72
CA THR A 74 7.16 0.98 8.23
C THR A 74 6.96 0.74 6.74
N TRP A 75 5.71 0.73 6.28
CA TRP A 75 5.37 0.43 4.90
C TRP A 75 5.95 1.43 3.87
N HIS A 76 6.15 2.70 4.24
CA HIS A 76 6.52 3.80 3.34
C HIS A 76 7.90 4.41 3.61
N LEU A 77 8.28 4.64 4.88
CA LEU A 77 9.50 5.38 5.19
C LEU A 77 10.76 4.59 4.84
N ASP A 78 10.77 3.28 5.07
CA ASP A 78 11.88 2.40 4.67
C ASP A 78 12.18 2.49 3.15
N PHE A 79 11.16 2.71 2.32
CA PHE A 79 11.34 2.98 0.91
C PHE A 79 11.98 4.35 0.68
N MET A 80 11.46 5.40 1.33
CA MET A 80 11.93 6.77 1.15
C MET A 80 13.39 6.94 1.58
N TRP A 81 13.80 6.29 2.69
CA TRP A 81 15.15 6.42 3.24
C TRP A 81 16.26 5.85 2.35
N ALA A 82 15.92 5.06 1.36
CA ALA A 82 16.88 4.57 0.37
C ALA A 82 17.25 5.60 -0.71
N PHE A 83 16.52 6.73 -0.76
CA PHE A 83 16.85 7.84 -1.67
C PHE A 83 17.85 8.78 -1.02
N GLU A 84 18.80 9.29 -1.83
CA GLU A 84 19.66 10.40 -1.41
C GLU A 84 18.82 11.65 -1.19
N GLY A 85 19.29 12.52 -0.32
CA GLY A 85 18.57 13.75 0.04
C GLY A 85 17.49 13.60 1.12
N ILE A 86 17.24 12.39 1.60
CA ILE A 86 16.29 12.12 2.67
C ILE A 86 17.02 11.75 3.96
N GLY A 87 16.66 12.42 5.03
CA GLY A 87 17.12 12.15 6.39
C GLY A 87 15.97 11.79 7.31
N HIS A 88 16.30 11.10 8.40
CA HIS A 88 15.33 10.81 9.46
C HIS A 88 15.96 10.89 10.85
N ALA A 89 15.12 11.04 11.86
CA ALA A 89 15.52 11.07 13.24
C ALA A 89 14.37 10.58 14.13
N PRO A 90 14.65 10.06 15.34
CA PRO A 90 13.60 9.71 16.28
C PRO A 90 12.62 10.86 16.51
N THR A 91 11.33 10.55 16.46
CA THR A 91 10.28 11.54 16.63
C THR A 91 10.23 12.08 18.07
N ASN A 92 9.82 13.35 18.21
CA ASN A 92 9.49 13.94 19.50
C ASN A 92 7.98 14.08 19.72
N THR A 93 7.16 13.91 18.68
CA THR A 93 5.71 14.15 18.70
C THR A 93 4.91 12.91 18.27
N GLY A 94 5.47 12.07 17.42
CA GLY A 94 4.78 10.96 16.77
C GLY A 94 3.73 11.39 15.76
N LEU A 95 3.18 10.42 15.05
CA LEU A 95 2.09 10.61 14.10
C LEU A 95 0.76 10.25 14.79
N PRO A 96 -0.22 11.19 14.86
CA PRO A 96 -1.50 10.92 15.53
C PRO A 96 -2.40 10.01 14.68
N PHE A 97 -2.94 8.98 15.32
CA PHE A 97 -4.05 8.15 14.87
C PHE A 97 -5.28 8.41 15.74
N HIS A 98 -6.41 7.75 15.47
CA HIS A 98 -7.69 8.02 16.13
C HIS A 98 -7.60 7.98 17.67
N ASP A 99 -6.96 6.96 18.22
CA ASP A 99 -6.85 6.72 19.67
C ASP A 99 -5.42 6.38 20.13
N GLU A 100 -4.46 6.38 19.23
CA GLU A 100 -3.04 6.13 19.53
C GLU A 100 -2.13 7.13 18.80
N THR A 101 -0.88 7.22 19.23
CA THR A 101 0.17 7.95 18.53
C THR A 101 1.25 6.96 18.10
N ALA A 102 1.59 6.94 16.81
CA ALA A 102 2.65 6.09 16.28
C ALA A 102 4.00 6.79 16.49
N GLU A 103 4.88 6.16 17.26
CA GLU A 103 6.26 6.61 17.46
C GLU A 103 7.14 6.10 16.29
N ILE A 104 7.01 6.76 15.14
CA ILE A 104 7.82 6.50 13.94
C ILE A 104 8.71 7.69 13.67
N ASP A 105 9.89 7.46 13.11
CA ASP A 105 10.89 8.51 12.86
C ASP A 105 10.33 9.67 12.05
N ASP A 106 10.67 10.89 12.46
CA ASP A 106 10.47 12.09 11.66
C ASP A 106 11.34 11.99 10.40
N THR A 107 10.74 12.17 9.24
CA THR A 107 11.40 12.08 7.94
C THR A 107 11.38 13.43 7.23
N PHE A 108 12.52 13.93 6.79
CA PHE A 108 12.71 15.27 6.25
C PHE A 108 13.81 15.33 5.18
N LEU A 109 13.83 16.38 4.38
CA LEU A 109 14.88 16.58 3.39
C LEU A 109 16.18 17.09 4.01
N VAL A 110 17.30 16.53 3.56
CA VAL A 110 18.67 16.96 3.84
C VAL A 110 19.43 17.32 2.55
N GLY A 111 18.81 17.17 1.39
CA GLY A 111 19.32 17.44 0.05
C GLY A 111 18.23 17.32 -0.99
N LYS A 112 18.58 17.33 -2.27
CA LYS A 112 17.67 16.98 -3.36
C LYS A 112 17.46 15.47 -3.42
N VAL A 113 16.26 15.05 -3.79
CA VAL A 113 15.85 13.64 -3.87
C VAL A 113 16.47 13.01 -5.11
N GLU A 114 17.21 11.92 -4.95
CA GLU A 114 17.78 11.17 -6.06
C GLU A 114 17.92 9.68 -5.72
N LEU A 115 17.71 8.78 -6.67
CA LEU A 115 18.02 7.36 -6.53
C LEU A 115 19.24 7.00 -7.38
N THR A 116 20.42 6.96 -6.75
CA THR A 116 21.70 6.74 -7.44
C THR A 116 22.19 5.29 -7.38
N LYS A 117 21.61 4.47 -6.50
CA LYS A 117 22.00 3.08 -6.28
C LYS A 117 20.83 2.13 -6.50
N GLU A 118 21.10 0.84 -6.55
CA GLU A 118 20.03 -0.14 -6.53
C GLU A 118 19.27 -0.04 -5.20
N HIS A 119 17.97 0.10 -5.31
CA HIS A 119 17.08 0.23 -4.14
C HIS A 119 17.00 -1.11 -3.38
N PRO A 120 17.07 -1.15 -2.03
CA PRO A 120 17.05 -2.40 -1.27
C PRO A 120 15.82 -3.29 -1.55
N PHE A 121 14.67 -2.70 -1.88
CA PHE A 121 13.46 -3.45 -2.20
C PHE A 121 13.58 -4.31 -3.46
N ILE A 122 14.58 -4.06 -4.31
CA ILE A 122 14.86 -4.92 -5.47
C ILE A 122 15.41 -6.27 -5.03
N GLU A 123 16.29 -6.31 -4.02
CA GLU A 123 16.75 -7.58 -3.42
C GLU A 123 15.59 -8.31 -2.73
N HIS A 124 14.74 -7.57 -2.00
CA HIS A 124 13.55 -8.13 -1.35
C HIS A 124 12.62 -8.78 -2.38
N PHE A 125 12.36 -8.11 -3.50
CA PHE A 125 11.54 -8.66 -4.59
C PHE A 125 12.18 -9.90 -5.22
N ARG A 126 13.48 -9.87 -5.52
CA ARG A 126 14.19 -11.04 -6.08
C ARG A 126 14.07 -12.27 -5.18
N PHE A 127 14.03 -12.07 -3.86
CA PHE A 127 13.83 -13.16 -2.92
C PHE A 127 12.43 -13.77 -3.04
N VAL A 128 11.37 -12.97 -3.11
CA VAL A 128 9.99 -13.47 -3.29
C VAL A 128 9.80 -14.12 -4.65
N GLN A 129 10.37 -13.55 -5.70
CA GLN A 129 10.26 -14.02 -7.07
C GLN A 129 10.73 -15.48 -7.25
N GLN A 130 11.69 -15.94 -6.46
CA GLN A 130 12.16 -17.33 -6.49
C GLN A 130 11.06 -18.36 -6.19
N PHE A 131 9.98 -17.92 -5.55
CA PHE A 131 8.84 -18.76 -5.20
C PHE A 131 7.68 -18.68 -6.21
N GLU A 132 7.81 -17.88 -7.28
CA GLU A 132 6.82 -17.89 -8.36
C GLU A 132 6.74 -19.26 -9.02
N ASP A 133 5.54 -19.62 -9.46
CA ASP A 133 5.30 -20.82 -10.23
C ASP A 133 4.26 -20.56 -11.36
N GLU A 134 3.71 -21.62 -11.92
CA GLU A 134 2.71 -21.51 -13.00
C GLU A 134 1.41 -20.83 -12.53
N THR A 135 1.13 -20.80 -11.24
CA THR A 135 -0.15 -20.37 -10.65
C THR A 135 -0.03 -19.12 -9.78
N THR A 136 1.18 -18.72 -9.40
CA THR A 136 1.41 -17.61 -8.47
C THR A 136 2.37 -16.56 -9.05
N VAL A 137 2.13 -15.31 -8.71
CA VAL A 137 2.95 -14.16 -9.09
C VAL A 137 3.36 -13.36 -7.86
N ALA A 138 4.61 -12.91 -7.83
CA ALA A 138 5.11 -12.03 -6.78
C ALA A 138 4.54 -10.62 -6.94
N LYS A 139 4.10 -10.01 -5.83
CA LYS A 139 3.70 -8.61 -5.74
C LYS A 139 4.78 -7.85 -4.98
N LEU A 140 5.18 -6.72 -5.53
CA LEU A 140 5.99 -5.72 -4.83
C LEU A 140 5.10 -4.54 -4.43
N THR A 141 5.09 -4.18 -3.15
CA THR A 141 4.37 -3.02 -2.61
C THR A 141 5.35 -1.89 -2.33
N ILE A 142 5.02 -0.67 -2.72
CA ILE A 142 5.80 0.54 -2.45
C ILE A 142 4.85 1.71 -2.15
N PRO A 143 5.27 2.75 -1.43
CA PRO A 143 4.44 3.95 -1.34
C PRO A 143 4.23 4.57 -2.73
N ALA A 144 3.06 5.16 -2.95
CA ALA A 144 2.78 5.90 -4.17
C ALA A 144 3.68 7.14 -4.29
N PRO A 145 3.97 7.63 -5.52
CA PRO A 145 4.64 8.92 -5.70
C PRO A 145 3.91 10.08 -5.00
N ALA A 146 2.57 10.06 -4.98
CA ALA A 146 1.74 11.01 -4.25
C ALA A 146 2.00 10.97 -2.73
N GLN A 147 2.11 9.78 -2.15
CA GLN A 147 2.46 9.60 -0.74
C GLN A 147 3.88 10.11 -0.45
N PHE A 148 4.79 9.95 -1.40
CA PHE A 148 6.17 10.42 -1.25
C PHE A 148 6.24 11.95 -1.22
N ILE A 149 5.60 12.64 -2.19
CA ILE A 149 5.61 14.12 -2.21
C ILE A 149 4.82 14.70 -1.04
N GLU A 150 3.71 14.06 -0.65
CA GLU A 150 2.90 14.47 0.51
C GLU A 150 3.76 14.65 1.76
N GLN A 151 4.65 13.69 2.07
CA GLN A 151 5.56 13.75 3.22
C GLN A 151 6.29 15.09 3.34
N PHE A 152 6.69 15.68 2.21
CA PHE A 152 7.52 16.89 2.17
C PHE A 152 6.74 18.19 1.94
N ILE A 153 5.52 18.12 1.42
CA ILE A 153 4.65 19.30 1.26
C ILE A 153 3.77 19.59 2.48
N MET A 154 3.64 18.63 3.39
CA MET A 154 2.92 18.81 4.66
C MET A 154 3.54 19.93 5.50
N PRO A 155 2.73 20.67 6.32
CA PRO A 155 3.19 21.82 7.11
C PRO A 155 4.43 21.52 7.95
N MET A 156 4.52 20.33 8.54
CA MET A 156 5.64 19.92 9.40
C MET A 156 7.00 19.92 8.69
N ASN A 157 7.01 19.64 7.39
CA ASN A 157 8.22 19.56 6.59
C ASN A 157 8.42 20.76 5.65
N ARG A 158 7.39 21.60 5.45
CA ARG A 158 7.36 22.66 4.43
C ARG A 158 8.56 23.62 4.48
N GLU A 159 8.93 24.07 5.67
CA GLU A 159 10.06 24.99 5.83
C GLU A 159 11.42 24.31 5.57
N GLN A 160 11.55 23.04 5.86
CA GLN A 160 12.75 22.27 5.55
C GLN A 160 12.84 21.99 4.04
N THR A 161 11.73 21.65 3.39
CA THR A 161 11.65 21.40 1.94
C THR A 161 12.05 22.63 1.13
N LYS A 162 11.59 23.83 1.50
CA LYS A 162 11.96 25.10 0.86
C LYS A 162 13.45 25.43 0.86
N LYS A 163 14.25 24.77 1.67
CA LYS A 163 15.73 24.97 1.65
C LYS A 163 16.38 24.32 0.44
N TYR A 164 15.74 23.32 -0.17
CA TYR A 164 16.29 22.52 -1.26
C TYR A 164 15.51 22.69 -2.57
N TYR A 165 14.22 23.04 -2.48
CA TYR A 165 13.32 23.19 -3.61
C TYR A 165 12.63 24.55 -3.61
N ALA A 166 12.69 25.24 -4.76
CA ALA A 166 12.08 26.56 -4.92
C ALA A 166 10.54 26.47 -4.92
N ASP A 167 10.03 25.39 -5.52
CA ASP A 167 8.60 25.09 -5.59
C ASP A 167 8.35 23.57 -5.59
N ASP A 168 7.06 23.19 -5.50
CA ASP A 168 6.66 21.78 -5.44
C ASP A 168 6.86 21.06 -6.79
N GLN A 169 6.90 21.80 -7.92
CA GLN A 169 7.11 21.22 -9.23
C GLN A 169 8.55 20.70 -9.38
N GLU A 170 9.54 21.42 -8.86
CA GLU A 170 10.93 20.97 -8.88
C GLU A 170 11.10 19.68 -8.03
N LEU A 171 10.44 19.60 -6.86
CA LEU A 171 10.43 18.39 -6.05
C LEU A 171 9.73 17.22 -6.78
N LEU A 172 8.61 17.49 -7.44
CA LEU A 172 7.88 16.50 -8.23
C LEU A 172 8.76 15.90 -9.33
N GLU A 173 9.52 16.73 -10.07
CA GLU A 173 10.43 16.25 -11.13
C GLU A 173 11.48 15.26 -10.59
N ASP A 174 12.10 15.58 -9.46
CA ASP A 174 13.13 14.71 -8.87
C ASP A 174 12.51 13.39 -8.36
N ILE A 175 11.31 13.43 -7.74
CA ILE A 175 10.61 12.22 -7.31
C ILE A 175 10.22 11.36 -8.51
N VAL A 176 9.65 11.94 -9.58
CA VAL A 176 9.29 11.20 -10.81
C VAL A 176 10.52 10.53 -11.42
N ALA A 177 11.66 11.22 -11.47
CA ALA A 177 12.92 10.64 -11.96
C ALA A 177 13.40 9.46 -11.10
N GLY A 178 13.33 9.62 -9.77
CA GLY A 178 13.69 8.56 -8.82
C GLY A 178 12.79 7.32 -8.93
N TYR A 179 11.47 7.52 -9.04
CA TYR A 179 10.53 6.41 -9.28
C TYR A 179 10.74 5.75 -10.65
N GLY A 180 11.05 6.52 -11.69
CA GLY A 180 11.42 5.98 -13.00
C GLY A 180 12.61 5.02 -12.90
N THR A 181 13.68 5.47 -12.22
CA THR A 181 14.86 4.63 -11.94
C THR A 181 14.49 3.37 -11.14
N PHE A 182 13.65 3.49 -10.10
CA PHE A 182 13.20 2.34 -9.31
C PHE A 182 12.40 1.35 -10.14
N ILE A 183 11.45 1.82 -10.95
CA ILE A 183 10.61 0.96 -11.80
C ILE A 183 11.48 0.24 -12.85
N GLU A 184 12.47 0.90 -13.43
CA GLU A 184 13.42 0.25 -14.34
C GLU A 184 14.20 -0.88 -13.64
N GLN A 185 14.67 -0.66 -12.40
CA GLN A 185 15.34 -1.68 -11.60
C GLN A 185 14.41 -2.86 -11.27
N ALA A 186 13.18 -2.58 -10.81
CA ALA A 186 12.19 -3.60 -10.49
C ALA A 186 11.79 -4.42 -11.72
N TYR A 187 11.55 -3.76 -12.85
CA TYR A 187 11.21 -4.41 -14.11
C TYR A 187 12.35 -5.29 -14.64
N ALA A 188 13.59 -4.80 -14.57
CA ALA A 188 14.79 -5.56 -14.92
C ALA A 188 15.01 -6.77 -13.99
N ALA A 189 14.63 -6.67 -12.72
CA ALA A 189 14.62 -7.79 -11.77
C ALA A 189 13.49 -8.81 -12.04
N GLY A 190 12.59 -8.53 -12.99
CA GLY A 190 11.49 -9.40 -13.38
C GLY A 190 10.13 -9.06 -12.76
N CYS A 191 10.00 -7.95 -12.06
CA CYS A 191 8.71 -7.51 -11.52
C CYS A 191 7.69 -7.25 -12.65
N ARG A 192 6.48 -7.81 -12.49
CA ARG A 192 5.35 -7.62 -13.41
C ARG A 192 4.05 -7.29 -12.66
N ASN A 193 4.12 -7.17 -11.34
CA ASN A 193 3.00 -6.85 -10.46
C ASN A 193 3.47 -5.92 -9.35
N LEU A 194 3.21 -4.64 -9.52
CA LEU A 194 3.56 -3.57 -8.58
C LEU A 194 2.29 -2.99 -7.96
N GLN A 195 2.32 -2.69 -6.68
CA GLN A 195 1.24 -1.98 -5.99
C GLN A 195 1.78 -0.69 -5.39
N LEU A 196 1.10 0.41 -5.68
CA LEU A 196 1.30 1.71 -5.06
C LEU A 196 0.39 1.83 -3.84
N ASP A 197 0.94 2.01 -2.66
CA ASP A 197 0.18 2.24 -1.43
C ASP A 197 0.08 3.75 -1.17
N ASP A 198 -1.13 4.28 -1.09
CA ASP A 198 -1.40 5.72 -1.10
C ASP A 198 -2.39 6.12 0.00
N CYS A 199 -1.91 6.72 1.07
CA CYS A 199 -2.74 7.31 2.12
C CYS A 199 -3.12 8.77 1.81
N SER A 200 -2.47 9.44 0.85
CA SER A 200 -2.67 10.87 0.58
C SER A 200 -4.12 11.20 0.19
N TRP A 201 -4.76 10.32 -0.56
CA TRP A 201 -6.18 10.44 -0.90
C TRP A 201 -7.09 10.28 0.32
N GLY A 202 -6.71 9.41 1.26
CA GLY A 202 -7.41 9.25 2.55
C GLY A 202 -7.34 10.52 3.40
N VAL A 203 -6.20 11.21 3.39
CA VAL A 203 -6.03 12.51 4.07
C VAL A 203 -6.86 13.60 3.40
N LEU A 204 -6.94 13.61 2.05
CA LEU A 204 -7.72 14.61 1.30
C LEU A 204 -9.23 14.53 1.51
N VAL A 205 -9.77 13.33 1.77
CA VAL A 205 -11.22 13.17 2.02
C VAL A 205 -11.61 13.34 3.49
N ASP A 206 -10.63 13.47 4.40
CA ASP A 206 -10.90 13.69 5.82
C ASP A 206 -11.47 15.10 6.06
N PRO A 207 -12.46 15.27 6.94
CA PRO A 207 -12.99 16.58 7.28
C PRO A 207 -11.93 17.59 7.81
N ARG A 208 -10.76 17.08 8.24
CA ARG A 208 -9.62 17.88 8.72
C ARG A 208 -8.57 18.14 7.64
N ALA A 209 -8.85 17.85 6.36
CA ALA A 209 -7.87 17.99 5.27
C ALA A 209 -7.24 19.39 5.19
N GLU A 210 -8.04 20.47 5.39
CA GLU A 210 -7.51 21.84 5.44
C GLU A 210 -6.45 22.02 6.54
N LEU A 211 -6.67 21.40 7.72
CA LEU A 211 -5.72 21.45 8.81
C LEU A 211 -4.46 20.62 8.49
N PHE A 212 -4.63 19.42 7.97
CA PHE A 212 -3.51 18.52 7.65
C PHE A 212 -2.58 19.13 6.60
N PHE A 213 -3.13 19.69 5.54
CA PHE A 213 -2.33 20.32 4.47
C PHE A 213 -1.99 21.80 4.75
N GLY A 214 -2.57 22.42 5.78
CA GLY A 214 -2.41 23.86 6.02
C GLY A 214 -2.89 24.71 4.84
N ALA A 215 -3.96 24.30 4.17
CA ALA A 215 -4.46 24.87 2.93
C ALA A 215 -5.98 25.05 2.99
N ASP A 216 -6.49 26.08 2.31
CA ASP A 216 -7.92 26.27 2.11
C ASP A 216 -8.45 25.36 0.98
N GLN A 217 -9.75 25.41 0.66
CA GLN A 217 -10.38 24.60 -0.37
C GLN A 217 -9.74 24.79 -1.76
N GLU A 218 -9.26 25.99 -2.09
CA GLU A 218 -8.56 26.22 -3.34
C GLU A 218 -7.14 25.61 -3.33
N GLY A 219 -6.48 25.65 -2.19
CA GLY A 219 -5.22 24.97 -1.95
C GLY A 219 -5.36 23.44 -2.05
N LEU A 220 -6.43 22.87 -1.45
CA LEU A 220 -6.71 21.44 -1.54
C LEU A 220 -6.94 20.97 -2.99
N LYS A 221 -7.62 21.78 -3.81
CA LYS A 221 -7.77 21.46 -5.25
C LYS A 221 -6.42 21.40 -5.98
N LYS A 222 -5.49 22.31 -5.66
CA LYS A 222 -4.14 22.28 -6.25
C LYS A 222 -3.34 21.08 -5.77
N ILE A 223 -3.45 20.73 -4.49
CA ILE A 223 -2.81 19.53 -3.94
C ILE A 223 -3.38 18.28 -4.64
N LYS A 224 -4.70 18.16 -4.74
CA LYS A 224 -5.36 17.05 -5.45
C LYS A 224 -4.83 16.89 -6.89
N ALA A 225 -4.69 18.00 -7.62
CA ALA A 225 -4.14 17.98 -8.97
C ALA A 225 -2.65 17.56 -9.00
N LEU A 226 -1.84 18.03 -8.05
CA LEU A 226 -0.43 17.67 -7.92
C LEU A 226 -0.26 16.17 -7.64
N LEU A 227 -1.07 15.61 -6.72
CA LEU A 227 -1.01 14.17 -6.37
C LEU A 227 -1.39 13.28 -7.56
N LEU A 228 -2.43 13.66 -8.32
CA LEU A 228 -2.79 12.97 -9.55
C LEU A 228 -1.70 13.07 -10.63
N GLU A 229 -1.14 14.26 -10.82
CA GLU A 229 -0.08 14.52 -11.79
C GLU A 229 1.14 13.63 -11.53
N ILE A 230 1.64 13.60 -10.28
CA ILE A 230 2.84 12.85 -9.96
C ILE A 230 2.63 11.34 -10.15
N ASN A 231 1.48 10.79 -9.70
CA ASN A 231 1.16 9.39 -9.91
C ASN A 231 1.10 9.05 -11.39
N ASN A 232 0.33 9.81 -12.18
CA ASN A 232 0.15 9.55 -13.61
C ASN A 232 1.45 9.68 -14.41
N ARG A 233 2.32 10.62 -14.08
CA ARG A 233 3.62 10.75 -14.76
C ARG A 233 4.50 9.52 -14.58
N VAL A 234 4.48 8.91 -13.38
CA VAL A 234 5.20 7.66 -13.12
C VAL A 234 4.52 6.49 -13.83
N LEU A 235 3.19 6.41 -13.78
CA LEU A 235 2.41 5.35 -14.42
C LEU A 235 2.55 5.35 -15.94
N ASP A 236 2.51 6.53 -16.58
CA ASP A 236 2.62 6.68 -18.04
C ASP A 236 4.01 6.33 -18.57
N ALA A 237 5.05 6.49 -17.75
CA ALA A 237 6.42 6.13 -18.10
C ALA A 237 6.75 4.64 -17.87
N ALA A 238 5.88 3.90 -17.18
CA ALA A 238 6.12 2.50 -16.84
C ALA A 238 6.00 1.57 -18.07
N PRO A 239 6.72 0.42 -18.08
CA PRO A 239 6.58 -0.59 -19.14
C PRO A 239 5.13 -1.09 -19.28
N ALA A 240 4.64 -1.21 -20.50
CA ALA A 240 3.24 -1.52 -20.80
C ALA A 240 2.75 -2.91 -20.31
N ASP A 241 3.67 -3.84 -20.04
CA ASP A 241 3.38 -5.17 -19.49
C ASP A 241 3.64 -5.26 -17.98
N LEU A 242 3.95 -4.16 -17.32
CA LEU A 242 3.96 -4.05 -15.87
C LEU A 242 2.56 -3.68 -15.37
N THR A 243 1.91 -4.59 -14.66
CA THR A 243 0.65 -4.28 -13.99
C THR A 243 0.94 -3.43 -12.77
N ILE A 244 0.34 -2.24 -12.70
CA ILE A 244 0.45 -1.35 -11.54
C ILE A 244 -0.96 -1.09 -11.00
N ASN A 245 -1.17 -1.46 -9.73
CA ASN A 245 -2.40 -1.23 -8.99
C ASN A 245 -2.15 -0.18 -7.91
N THR A 246 -3.19 0.50 -7.42
CA THR A 246 -3.08 1.37 -6.25
C THR A 246 -3.94 0.87 -5.11
N HIS A 247 -3.45 1.01 -3.88
CA HIS A 247 -4.22 0.81 -2.66
C HIS A 247 -4.41 2.15 -1.96
N VAL A 248 -5.67 2.54 -1.78
CA VAL A 248 -6.02 3.80 -1.09
C VAL A 248 -6.37 3.51 0.35
N CYS A 249 -5.48 3.94 1.25
CA CYS A 249 -5.56 3.70 2.68
C CYS A 249 -6.07 4.94 3.44
N ARG A 250 -6.59 4.74 4.66
CA ARG A 250 -6.93 5.80 5.62
C ARG A 250 -6.07 5.77 6.88
N GLY A 251 -4.90 5.15 6.76
CA GLY A 251 -4.03 4.83 7.88
C GLY A 251 -4.44 3.53 8.57
N ASN A 252 -3.46 2.70 8.85
CA ASN A 252 -3.66 1.41 9.53
C ASN A 252 -2.46 1.18 10.46
N PHE A 253 -2.67 1.40 11.74
CA PHE A 253 -1.65 1.29 12.77
C PHE A 253 -2.23 0.66 14.02
N HIS A 254 -1.68 -0.47 14.46
CA HIS A 254 -2.02 -1.14 15.72
C HIS A 254 -3.54 -1.24 15.96
N SER A 255 -4.31 -1.60 14.90
CA SER A 255 -5.77 -1.72 14.87
C SER A 255 -6.56 -0.40 14.93
N THR A 256 -5.91 0.76 14.71
CA THR A 256 -6.56 2.05 14.61
C THR A 256 -6.33 2.69 13.22
N TRP A 257 -6.87 3.89 12.98
CA TRP A 257 -6.82 4.59 11.70
C TRP A 257 -6.48 6.08 11.92
N ALA A 258 -6.03 6.75 10.87
CA ALA A 258 -5.67 8.18 10.91
C ALA A 258 -6.79 9.09 10.37
N CYS A 259 -7.47 8.65 9.31
CA CYS A 259 -8.40 9.47 8.53
C CYS A 259 -9.76 8.77 8.34
N GLU A 260 -10.78 9.56 8.02
CA GLU A 260 -12.11 9.10 7.66
C GLU A 260 -12.70 9.95 6.52
N GLY A 261 -13.66 9.42 5.78
CA GLY A 261 -14.33 10.08 4.66
C GLY A 261 -14.56 9.12 3.50
N GLY A 262 -15.67 9.33 2.76
CA GLY A 262 -15.98 8.61 1.53
C GLY A 262 -15.09 9.03 0.36
N TYR A 263 -15.26 8.39 -0.78
CA TYR A 263 -14.48 8.71 -2.00
C TYR A 263 -15.13 9.81 -2.86
N ASP A 264 -16.27 10.39 -2.42
CA ASP A 264 -17.05 11.34 -3.20
C ASP A 264 -16.23 12.54 -3.70
N ASP A 265 -15.42 13.15 -2.81
CA ASP A 265 -14.64 14.34 -3.12
C ASP A 265 -13.39 14.08 -3.99
N VAL A 266 -13.05 12.82 -4.23
CA VAL A 266 -11.90 12.42 -5.06
C VAL A 266 -12.28 11.53 -6.23
N ALA A 267 -13.56 11.20 -6.39
CA ALA A 267 -14.03 10.27 -7.42
C ALA A 267 -13.71 10.74 -8.83
N ASP A 268 -13.97 12.00 -9.13
CA ASP A 268 -13.73 12.64 -10.42
C ASP A 268 -12.23 12.85 -10.75
N THR A 269 -11.39 12.75 -9.77
CA THR A 269 -9.92 12.89 -9.89
C THR A 269 -9.24 11.53 -9.80
N LEU A 270 -9.23 10.93 -8.61
CA LEU A 270 -8.60 9.64 -8.36
C LEU A 270 -9.21 8.52 -9.21
N LEU A 271 -10.51 8.23 -9.00
CA LEU A 271 -11.13 7.06 -9.61
C LEU A 271 -11.27 7.20 -11.12
N ALA A 272 -11.59 8.43 -11.59
CA ALA A 272 -11.81 8.70 -13.01
C ALA A 272 -10.50 8.83 -13.80
N GLN A 273 -9.42 9.34 -13.20
CA GLN A 273 -8.27 9.84 -13.97
C GLN A 273 -6.93 9.21 -13.62
N GLU A 274 -6.79 8.45 -12.52
CA GLU A 274 -5.53 7.78 -12.23
C GLU A 274 -5.33 6.58 -13.18
N HIS A 275 -4.13 6.45 -13.77
CA HIS A 275 -3.85 5.50 -14.86
C HIS A 275 -3.48 4.08 -14.40
N VAL A 276 -3.84 3.70 -13.18
CA VAL A 276 -3.61 2.35 -12.64
C VAL A 276 -4.49 1.28 -13.32
N ASN A 277 -4.08 0.01 -13.19
CA ASN A 277 -4.85 -1.13 -13.70
C ASN A 277 -6.04 -1.49 -12.80
N ALA A 278 -5.88 -1.33 -11.48
CA ALA A 278 -6.94 -1.60 -10.50
C ALA A 278 -6.79 -0.73 -9.24
N PHE A 279 -7.91 -0.55 -8.56
CA PHE A 279 -8.00 0.14 -7.28
C PHE A 279 -8.30 -0.86 -6.16
N PHE A 280 -7.49 -0.90 -5.10
CA PHE A 280 -7.79 -1.55 -3.84
C PHE A 280 -8.33 -0.49 -2.87
N LEU A 281 -9.60 -0.56 -2.55
CA LEU A 281 -10.30 0.50 -1.81
C LEU A 281 -10.85 -0.02 -0.50
N GLU A 282 -10.64 0.73 0.59
CA GLU A 282 -11.22 0.43 1.90
C GLU A 282 -12.73 0.67 1.90
N PHE A 283 -13.48 -0.36 2.32
CA PHE A 283 -14.92 -0.33 2.52
C PHE A 283 -15.35 -1.22 3.69
N ASP A 284 -14.48 -1.44 4.69
CA ASP A 284 -14.76 -2.34 5.80
C ASP A 284 -15.82 -1.80 6.79
N ASP A 285 -15.95 -0.48 6.91
CA ASP A 285 -16.94 0.13 7.78
C ASP A 285 -17.50 1.47 7.22
N HIS A 286 -18.31 2.15 8.03
CA HIS A 286 -19.02 3.39 7.64
C HIS A 286 -18.09 4.58 7.37
N ARG A 287 -16.84 4.59 7.87
CA ARG A 287 -15.87 5.67 7.65
C ARG A 287 -15.53 5.85 6.17
N SER A 288 -15.66 4.80 5.38
CA SER A 288 -15.33 4.80 3.95
C SER A 288 -16.46 5.27 3.03
N GLY A 289 -17.63 5.60 3.58
CA GLY A 289 -18.79 5.99 2.80
C GLY A 289 -19.45 4.84 2.04
N GLY A 290 -20.22 5.17 1.01
CA GLY A 290 -20.92 4.22 0.14
C GLY A 290 -20.14 3.87 -1.13
N PHE A 291 -20.80 3.12 -2.03
CA PHE A 291 -20.21 2.67 -3.30
C PHE A 291 -20.52 3.60 -4.49
N GLU A 292 -21.33 4.64 -4.30
CA GLU A 292 -21.75 5.58 -5.33
C GLU A 292 -20.57 6.19 -6.11
N PRO A 293 -19.43 6.55 -5.46
CA PRO A 293 -18.26 7.08 -6.15
C PRO A 293 -17.67 6.13 -7.21
N LEU A 294 -17.90 4.81 -7.09
CA LEU A 294 -17.40 3.81 -8.04
C LEU A 294 -17.94 4.00 -9.47
N VAL A 295 -19.02 4.75 -9.65
CA VAL A 295 -19.53 5.13 -11.00
C VAL A 295 -18.47 5.85 -11.82
N SER A 296 -17.51 6.51 -11.17
CA SER A 296 -16.41 7.25 -11.82
C SER A 296 -15.28 6.35 -12.32
N VAL A 297 -15.26 5.06 -11.94
CA VAL A 297 -14.23 4.13 -12.38
C VAL A 297 -14.40 3.81 -13.86
N PRO A 298 -13.39 4.04 -14.72
CA PRO A 298 -13.47 3.75 -16.14
C PRO A 298 -13.77 2.28 -16.43
N ALA A 299 -14.56 2.05 -17.49
CA ALA A 299 -14.89 0.68 -17.90
C ALA A 299 -13.63 -0.16 -18.17
N GLY A 300 -13.64 -1.39 -17.67
CA GLY A 300 -12.54 -2.33 -17.81
C GLY A 300 -11.49 -2.29 -16.71
N LYS A 301 -11.45 -1.26 -15.86
CA LYS A 301 -10.63 -1.28 -14.63
C LYS A 301 -11.27 -2.17 -13.58
N LYS A 302 -10.43 -2.85 -12.79
CA LYS A 302 -10.89 -3.65 -11.66
C LYS A 302 -10.95 -2.81 -10.38
N VAL A 303 -11.89 -3.16 -9.51
CA VAL A 303 -12.01 -2.63 -8.15
C VAL A 303 -11.93 -3.80 -7.17
N VAL A 304 -10.96 -3.76 -6.28
CA VAL A 304 -10.80 -4.72 -5.19
C VAL A 304 -11.44 -4.12 -3.95
N LEU A 305 -12.55 -4.70 -3.54
CA LEU A 305 -13.33 -4.24 -2.41
C LEU A 305 -12.70 -4.72 -1.11
N GLY A 306 -12.14 -3.81 -0.34
CA GLY A 306 -11.60 -4.06 0.99
C GLY A 306 -12.72 -4.14 2.04
N LEU A 307 -13.49 -5.23 2.03
CA LEU A 307 -14.67 -5.39 2.88
C LEU A 307 -14.38 -6.10 4.21
N ILE A 308 -13.21 -6.72 4.34
CA ILE A 308 -12.83 -7.48 5.54
C ILE A 308 -11.83 -6.65 6.35
N THR A 309 -12.19 -6.29 7.57
CA THR A 309 -11.31 -5.49 8.42
C THR A 309 -10.12 -6.29 8.93
N THR A 310 -8.95 -5.64 8.98
CA THR A 310 -7.75 -6.17 9.65
C THR A 310 -7.56 -5.59 11.06
N LYS A 311 -8.51 -4.79 11.55
CA LYS A 311 -8.38 -4.07 12.82
C LYS A 311 -8.83 -4.88 14.04
N HIS A 312 -9.68 -5.89 13.85
CA HIS A 312 -10.16 -6.76 14.93
C HIS A 312 -10.39 -8.20 14.45
N ALA A 313 -10.34 -9.14 15.40
CA ALA A 313 -10.39 -10.58 15.16
C ALA A 313 -11.75 -11.11 14.69
N GLN A 314 -12.85 -10.42 15.05
CA GLN A 314 -14.19 -10.89 14.72
C GLN A 314 -14.35 -11.03 13.20
N LEU A 315 -14.76 -12.23 12.76
CA LEU A 315 -15.08 -12.47 11.35
C LEU A 315 -16.36 -11.74 10.97
N GLU A 316 -16.37 -11.22 9.76
CA GLU A 316 -17.55 -10.64 9.14
C GLU A 316 -18.59 -11.71 8.83
N GLU A 317 -19.84 -11.32 8.81
CA GLU A 317 -20.94 -12.19 8.42
C GLU A 317 -20.92 -12.35 6.89
N LYS A 318 -20.61 -13.59 6.43
CA LYS A 318 -20.43 -13.92 5.02
C LYS A 318 -21.54 -13.40 4.11
N THR A 319 -22.80 -13.60 4.50
CA THR A 319 -23.97 -13.17 3.73
C THR A 319 -24.00 -11.65 3.56
N LYS A 320 -23.64 -10.88 4.59
CA LYS A 320 -23.57 -9.42 4.50
C LYS A 320 -22.45 -8.92 3.60
N VAL A 321 -21.30 -9.61 3.60
CA VAL A 321 -20.22 -9.26 2.67
C VAL A 321 -20.64 -9.52 1.23
N ILE A 322 -21.31 -10.64 0.95
CA ILE A 322 -21.86 -10.97 -0.38
C ILE A 322 -22.90 -9.93 -0.82
N GLU A 323 -23.83 -9.53 0.06
CA GLU A 323 -24.79 -8.46 -0.21
C GLU A 323 -24.07 -7.17 -0.60
N ARG A 324 -23.03 -6.76 0.13
CA ARG A 324 -22.26 -5.55 -0.17
C ARG A 324 -21.49 -5.65 -1.49
N ILE A 325 -21.00 -6.84 -1.88
CA ILE A 325 -20.42 -7.04 -3.22
C ILE A 325 -21.49 -6.80 -4.30
N HIS A 326 -22.70 -7.29 -4.12
CA HIS A 326 -23.80 -7.05 -5.06
C HIS A 326 -24.27 -5.58 -5.07
N ASP A 327 -24.20 -4.87 -3.94
CA ASP A 327 -24.45 -3.44 -3.90
C ASP A 327 -23.41 -2.67 -4.73
N ALA A 328 -22.13 -3.00 -4.58
CA ALA A 328 -21.05 -2.41 -5.40
C ALA A 328 -21.22 -2.75 -6.90
N ALA A 329 -21.79 -3.93 -7.22
CA ALA A 329 -22.04 -4.37 -8.59
C ALA A 329 -23.10 -3.53 -9.33
N GLN A 330 -23.81 -2.65 -8.63
CA GLN A 330 -24.70 -1.65 -9.27
C GLN A 330 -23.91 -0.53 -9.96
N TYR A 331 -22.66 -0.30 -9.61
CA TYR A 331 -21.78 0.76 -10.11
C TYR A 331 -20.64 0.24 -10.99
N VAL A 332 -20.07 -0.92 -10.68
CA VAL A 332 -19.00 -1.56 -11.43
C VAL A 332 -19.41 -3.00 -11.75
N PRO A 333 -19.33 -3.47 -13.02
CA PRO A 333 -19.72 -4.84 -13.37
C PRO A 333 -19.06 -5.89 -12.45
N LEU A 334 -19.83 -6.91 -12.04
CA LEU A 334 -19.38 -7.93 -11.08
C LEU A 334 -18.08 -8.65 -11.54
N GLU A 335 -17.89 -8.79 -12.86
CA GLU A 335 -16.68 -9.33 -13.45
C GLU A 335 -15.46 -8.43 -13.28
N ASN A 336 -15.60 -7.19 -12.91
CA ASN A 336 -14.53 -6.25 -12.59
C ASN A 336 -14.34 -6.04 -11.10
N LEU A 337 -15.15 -6.68 -10.26
CA LEU A 337 -15.00 -6.65 -8.80
C LEU A 337 -14.14 -7.81 -8.31
N CYS A 338 -13.36 -7.56 -7.29
CA CYS A 338 -12.57 -8.51 -6.52
C CYS A 338 -12.73 -8.22 -5.02
N LEU A 339 -12.23 -9.10 -4.16
CA LEU A 339 -12.34 -8.98 -2.71
C LEU A 339 -10.96 -9.03 -2.05
N SER A 340 -10.75 -8.20 -1.03
CA SER A 340 -9.54 -8.22 -0.18
C SER A 340 -9.84 -7.81 1.26
N PRO A 341 -8.87 -7.95 2.17
CA PRO A 341 -8.87 -7.16 3.40
C PRO A 341 -8.85 -5.65 3.06
N GLN A 342 -9.34 -4.81 3.97
CA GLN A 342 -9.38 -3.36 3.73
C GLN A 342 -7.98 -2.74 3.64
N CYS A 343 -6.99 -3.33 4.33
CA CYS A 343 -5.58 -2.96 4.32
C CYS A 343 -4.73 -4.20 4.62
N GLY A 344 -3.41 -4.05 4.78
CA GLY A 344 -2.55 -5.08 5.34
C GLY A 344 -2.83 -5.35 6.81
N PHE A 345 -2.29 -6.46 7.35
CA PHE A 345 -2.41 -6.81 8.77
C PHE A 345 -1.34 -6.13 9.64
N ALA A 346 -0.29 -5.61 9.04
CA ALA A 346 0.82 -4.98 9.76
C ALA A 346 1.58 -3.97 8.89
N SER A 347 1.00 -2.79 8.69
CA SER A 347 1.63 -1.69 7.95
C SER A 347 2.89 -1.13 8.63
N CYS A 348 3.01 -1.30 9.95
CA CYS A 348 4.22 -1.13 10.72
C CYS A 348 4.57 -2.45 11.43
N GLU A 349 5.81 -2.62 11.85
CA GLU A 349 6.29 -3.89 12.45
C GLU A 349 5.54 -4.32 13.72
N ILE A 350 4.95 -3.37 14.46
CA ILE A 350 4.11 -3.66 15.62
C ILE A 350 2.91 -4.54 15.24
N GLY A 351 2.33 -4.34 14.05
CA GLY A 351 1.17 -5.06 13.56
C GLY A 351 -0.14 -4.69 14.26
N ASN A 352 -1.25 -5.18 13.71
CA ASN A 352 -2.57 -5.04 14.29
C ASN A 352 -2.78 -6.03 15.46
N LYS A 353 -3.78 -5.75 16.31
CA LYS A 353 -4.10 -6.51 17.53
C LYS A 353 -4.88 -7.80 17.22
N LEU A 354 -4.32 -8.61 16.33
CA LEU A 354 -4.82 -9.94 15.95
C LEU A 354 -3.73 -10.98 16.18
N THR A 355 -4.14 -12.23 16.35
CA THR A 355 -3.23 -13.37 16.27
C THR A 355 -3.01 -13.79 14.81
N GLU A 356 -1.99 -14.61 14.59
CA GLU A 356 -1.73 -15.17 13.26
C GLU A 356 -2.90 -16.08 12.81
N GLU A 357 -3.50 -16.84 13.70
CA GLU A 357 -4.65 -17.70 13.41
C GLU A 357 -5.86 -16.88 12.96
N GLU A 358 -6.12 -15.77 13.63
CA GLU A 358 -7.21 -14.83 13.28
C GLU A 358 -6.98 -14.17 11.93
N GLN A 359 -5.73 -13.80 11.61
CA GLN A 359 -5.34 -13.31 10.30
C GLN A 359 -5.67 -14.33 9.20
N TRP A 360 -5.25 -15.59 9.39
CA TRP A 360 -5.52 -16.63 8.38
C TRP A 360 -6.99 -17.03 8.30
N ALA A 361 -7.76 -16.92 9.39
CA ALA A 361 -9.21 -17.10 9.36
C ALA A 361 -9.91 -16.03 8.50
N LYS A 362 -9.44 -14.77 8.53
CA LYS A 362 -9.91 -13.68 7.64
C LYS A 362 -9.62 -14.00 6.17
N ILE A 363 -8.42 -14.45 5.85
CA ILE A 363 -8.05 -14.85 4.48
C ILE A 363 -8.89 -16.04 3.99
N ALA A 364 -9.16 -17.02 4.86
CA ALA A 364 -10.02 -18.15 4.52
C ALA A 364 -11.47 -17.70 4.23
N LEU A 365 -12.02 -16.77 5.01
CA LEU A 365 -13.33 -16.19 4.76
C LEU A 365 -13.40 -15.46 3.42
N ILE A 366 -12.37 -14.66 3.07
CA ILE A 366 -12.29 -13.96 1.79
C ILE A 366 -12.33 -14.95 0.63
N LYS A 367 -11.55 -16.03 0.72
CA LYS A 367 -11.53 -17.08 -0.29
C LYS A 367 -12.90 -17.74 -0.44
N GLU A 368 -13.52 -18.14 0.68
CA GLU A 368 -14.85 -18.78 0.67
C GLU A 368 -15.91 -17.90 0.01
N ILE A 369 -15.90 -16.59 0.32
CA ILE A 369 -16.79 -15.61 -0.32
C ILE A 369 -16.52 -15.51 -1.80
N ALA A 370 -15.23 -15.38 -2.19
CA ALA A 370 -14.86 -15.24 -3.59
C ALA A 370 -15.25 -16.48 -4.42
N GLU A 371 -15.08 -17.68 -3.87
CA GLU A 371 -15.51 -18.93 -4.51
C GLU A 371 -17.03 -19.01 -4.67
N GLU A 372 -17.82 -18.44 -3.74
CA GLU A 372 -19.28 -18.41 -3.85
C GLU A 372 -19.78 -17.37 -4.86
N VAL A 373 -19.15 -16.21 -4.94
CA VAL A 373 -19.59 -15.09 -5.79
C VAL A 373 -19.15 -15.26 -7.22
N TRP A 374 -17.93 -15.76 -7.48
CA TRP A 374 -17.32 -15.81 -8.82
C TRP A 374 -16.90 -17.22 -9.29
N GLY A 375 -17.06 -18.26 -8.46
CA GLY A 375 -16.63 -19.64 -8.70
C GLY A 375 -17.47 -20.47 -9.62
#